data_b137ef7667a46619156f67db7c48cf94
#
_entry.id   b137ef7667a46619156f67db7c48cf94
#
_cell.length_a   1.000
_cell.length_b   1.000
_cell.length_c   1.000
_cell.angle_alpha   90.00
_cell.angle_beta   90.00
_cell.angle_gamma   90.00
#
_symmetry.space_group_name_H-M   'P 1'
#
loop_
_entity.id
_entity.type
_entity.pdbx_description
1 polymer ?
#
loop_
_entity_poly.entity_id
_entity_poly.type
_entity_poly.pdbx_seq_one_letter_code
_entity_poly.pdbx_strand_id
1 'polypeptide(L)'
;ALKYCPEDTVLTVTQDALNLKAWDASTARLKPGMKLTNRMALEALLLVSGCDAAYVLAENIGRLIAENEALSTKEAVALFCVKMNEEAALLGAEQSRFANPDGYHHEDHYTTAYDLLLISLEALQHPTIREICAMTTSTRTLVSGQKVTWNNNNQLLQQKSLYYYPGVTGLKSGFTS
;
A
#
# COMPACT_ATOMS: atom_id res chain seq x y z
N ALA A 1 3.68 1.17 7.18
CA ALA A 1 4.53 0.04 6.82
C ALA A 1 6.00 0.30 7.18
N LEU A 2 6.64 1.30 6.60
CA LEU A 2 8.10 1.57 6.77
C LEU A 2 8.53 1.82 8.23
N LYS A 3 7.64 2.34 9.06
CA LYS A 3 7.91 2.55 10.49
C LYS A 3 8.08 1.23 11.28
N TYR A 4 7.38 0.18 10.86
CA TYR A 4 7.29 -1.09 11.60
C TYR A 4 8.02 -2.23 10.91
N CYS A 5 8.45 -2.06 9.66
CA CYS A 5 8.99 -3.14 8.85
C CYS A 5 10.08 -2.59 7.91
N PRO A 6 11.35 -3.01 8.06
CA PRO A 6 12.43 -2.66 7.14
C PRO A 6 12.11 -3.01 5.68
N GLU A 7 12.70 -2.27 4.73
CA GLU A 7 12.42 -2.42 3.30
C GLU A 7 12.77 -3.80 2.72
N ASP A 8 13.78 -4.44 3.26
CA ASP A 8 14.32 -5.74 2.83
C ASP A 8 13.64 -6.94 3.51
N THR A 9 12.77 -6.69 4.49
CA THR A 9 12.01 -7.75 5.16
C THR A 9 11.17 -8.51 4.14
N VAL A 10 11.29 -9.84 4.16
CA VAL A 10 10.54 -10.72 3.25
C VAL A 10 9.14 -10.96 3.78
N LEU A 11 8.16 -10.63 2.97
CA LEU A 11 6.74 -10.85 3.21
C LEU A 11 6.25 -12.05 2.40
N THR A 12 5.32 -12.82 2.96
CA THR A 12 4.71 -13.97 2.29
C THR A 12 3.27 -13.64 1.91
N VAL A 13 2.92 -13.92 0.67
CA VAL A 13 1.54 -13.79 0.17
C VAL A 13 0.75 -15.03 0.61
N THR A 14 -0.24 -14.83 1.46
CA THR A 14 -1.16 -15.90 1.88
C THR A 14 -2.46 -15.86 1.05
N GLN A 15 -3.14 -16.99 0.95
CA GLN A 15 -4.47 -17.03 0.35
C GLN A 15 -5.47 -16.21 1.18
N ASP A 16 -5.35 -16.24 2.50
CA ASP A 16 -6.25 -15.54 3.42
C ASP A 16 -6.17 -14.02 3.26
N ALA A 17 -4.97 -13.44 3.11
CA ALA A 17 -4.81 -12.03 2.79
C ALA A 17 -5.49 -11.67 1.46
N LEU A 18 -5.30 -12.48 0.43
CA LEU A 18 -5.90 -12.25 -0.89
C LEU A 18 -7.43 -12.35 -0.89
N ASN A 19 -7.99 -13.16 0.00
CA ASN A 19 -9.46 -13.33 0.13
C ASN A 19 -10.14 -12.14 0.79
N LEU A 20 -9.41 -11.26 1.48
CA LEU A 20 -10.00 -10.10 2.17
C LEU A 20 -10.29 -8.92 1.22
N LYS A 21 -9.61 -8.82 0.10
CA LYS A 21 -9.88 -7.76 -0.89
C LYS A 21 -11.24 -7.96 -1.57
N ALA A 22 -11.88 -6.89 -1.98
CA ALA A 22 -13.08 -6.97 -2.79
C ALA A 22 -12.80 -7.62 -4.15
N TRP A 23 -13.81 -8.26 -4.75
CA TRP A 23 -13.67 -9.03 -5.99
C TRP A 23 -13.28 -8.17 -7.20
N ASP A 24 -13.74 -6.92 -7.24
CA ASP A 24 -13.52 -5.92 -8.29
C ASP A 24 -12.38 -4.94 -7.97
N ALA A 25 -11.72 -5.10 -6.82
CA ALA A 25 -10.60 -4.26 -6.43
C ALA A 25 -9.41 -4.41 -7.37
N SER A 26 -8.67 -3.32 -7.59
CA SER A 26 -7.43 -3.34 -8.37
C SER A 26 -6.38 -4.24 -7.73
N THR A 27 -5.57 -4.93 -8.54
CA THR A 27 -4.59 -5.90 -8.04
C THR A 27 -3.23 -5.75 -8.70
N ALA A 28 -2.19 -6.04 -7.94
CA ALA A 28 -0.83 -6.24 -8.44
C ALA A 28 -0.60 -7.67 -9.00
N ARG A 29 -1.65 -8.50 -9.02
CA ARG A 29 -1.66 -9.91 -9.46
C ARG A 29 -0.75 -10.80 -8.62
N LEU A 30 -0.68 -10.56 -7.33
CA LEU A 30 0.01 -11.41 -6.39
C LEU A 30 -0.72 -12.76 -6.26
N LYS A 31 0.04 -13.84 -6.06
CA LYS A 31 -0.50 -15.19 -5.92
C LYS A 31 -0.02 -15.81 -4.61
N PRO A 32 -0.80 -16.71 -4.01
CA PRO A 32 -0.40 -17.40 -2.79
C PRO A 32 0.96 -18.09 -2.96
N GLY A 33 1.78 -18.03 -1.91
CA GLY A 33 3.13 -18.58 -1.88
C GLY A 33 4.21 -17.69 -2.51
N MET A 34 3.86 -16.59 -3.18
CA MET A 34 4.83 -15.60 -3.59
C MET A 34 5.49 -14.96 -2.36
N LYS A 35 6.80 -14.68 -2.49
CA LYS A 35 7.57 -13.96 -1.48
C LYS A 35 8.20 -12.74 -2.10
N LEU A 36 8.03 -11.59 -1.45
CA LEU A 36 8.52 -10.30 -1.94
C LEU A 36 9.01 -9.47 -0.74
N THR A 37 9.90 -8.52 -0.97
CA THR A 37 10.33 -7.63 0.10
C THR A 37 9.25 -6.60 0.42
N ASN A 38 9.29 -5.98 1.61
CA ASN A 38 8.41 -4.87 1.99
C ASN A 38 8.45 -3.76 0.93
N ARG A 39 9.64 -3.40 0.42
CA ARG A 39 9.77 -2.42 -0.68
C ARG A 39 9.01 -2.87 -1.94
N MET A 40 9.15 -4.13 -2.37
CA MET A 40 8.42 -4.64 -3.53
C MET A 40 6.90 -4.62 -3.33
N ALA A 41 6.43 -4.92 -2.11
CA ALA A 41 5.02 -4.82 -1.77
C ALA A 41 4.51 -3.37 -1.81
N LEU A 42 5.32 -2.40 -1.37
CA LEU A 42 5.02 -0.97 -1.52
C LEU A 42 4.99 -0.53 -2.99
N GLU A 43 5.91 -1.03 -3.84
CA GLU A 43 5.86 -0.77 -5.29
C GLU A 43 4.56 -1.33 -5.91
N ALA A 44 4.18 -2.55 -5.55
CA ALA A 44 2.93 -3.18 -5.98
C ALA A 44 1.69 -2.38 -5.52
N LEU A 45 1.71 -1.86 -4.29
CA LEU A 45 0.64 -1.03 -3.75
C LEU A 45 0.56 0.33 -4.46
N LEU A 46 1.67 1.05 -4.56
CA LEU A 46 1.67 2.46 -4.96
C LEU A 46 1.59 2.66 -6.47
N LEU A 47 2.20 1.78 -7.28
CA LEU A 47 2.22 1.93 -8.73
C LEU A 47 0.90 1.52 -9.39
N VAL A 48 0.38 0.34 -9.04
CA VAL A 48 -0.85 -0.18 -9.68
C VAL A 48 -2.08 -0.13 -8.77
N SER A 49 -1.97 0.50 -7.59
CA SER A 49 -3.05 0.52 -6.60
C SER A 49 -3.46 -0.91 -6.17
N GLY A 50 -2.47 -1.78 -5.94
CA GLY A 50 -2.70 -3.18 -5.64
C GLY A 50 -3.34 -3.38 -4.27
N CYS A 51 -4.65 -3.61 -4.22
CA CYS A 51 -5.36 -3.91 -2.97
C CYS A 51 -4.90 -5.25 -2.37
N ASP A 52 -4.52 -6.23 -3.20
CA ASP A 52 -3.87 -7.46 -2.77
C ASP A 52 -2.55 -7.19 -2.02
N ALA A 53 -1.72 -6.26 -2.51
CA ALA A 53 -0.49 -5.86 -1.85
C ALA A 53 -0.77 -5.14 -0.51
N ALA A 54 -1.85 -4.36 -0.41
CA ALA A 54 -2.25 -3.71 0.84
C ALA A 54 -2.56 -4.74 1.94
N TYR A 55 -3.33 -5.78 1.62
CA TYR A 55 -3.65 -6.84 2.58
C TYR A 55 -2.43 -7.71 2.92
N VAL A 56 -1.53 -7.98 1.97
CA VAL A 56 -0.25 -8.68 2.24
C VAL A 56 0.62 -7.87 3.20
N LEU A 57 0.74 -6.56 3.00
CA LEU A 57 1.44 -5.67 3.92
C LEU A 57 0.79 -5.68 5.31
N ALA A 58 -0.53 -5.50 5.36
CA ALA A 58 -1.27 -5.44 6.62
C ALA A 58 -1.18 -6.72 7.43
N GLU A 59 -1.29 -7.90 6.80
CA GLU A 59 -1.17 -9.19 7.47
C GLU A 59 0.24 -9.40 8.05
N ASN A 60 1.27 -9.29 7.21
CA ASN A 60 2.63 -9.56 7.64
C ASN A 60 3.11 -8.55 8.70
N ILE A 61 2.84 -7.26 8.49
CA ILE A 61 3.26 -6.21 9.42
C ILE A 61 2.42 -6.26 10.71
N GLY A 62 1.14 -6.61 10.63
CA GLY A 62 0.30 -6.82 11.82
C GLY A 62 0.83 -7.93 12.71
N ARG A 63 1.30 -9.04 12.12
CA ARG A 63 1.97 -10.12 12.86
C ARG A 63 3.30 -9.68 13.48
N LEU A 64 4.10 -8.88 12.76
CA LEU A 64 5.33 -8.30 13.29
C LEU A 64 5.06 -7.37 14.49
N ILE A 65 4.04 -6.51 14.40
CA ILE A 65 3.64 -5.61 15.49
C ILE A 65 3.17 -6.40 16.72
N ALA A 66 2.44 -7.49 16.50
CA ALA A 66 1.97 -8.37 17.56
C ALA A 66 3.05 -9.29 18.15
N GLU A 67 4.22 -9.36 17.51
CA GLU A 67 5.25 -10.37 17.79
C GLU A 67 4.69 -11.80 17.81
N ASN A 68 3.69 -12.06 16.94
CA ASN A 68 2.96 -13.32 16.93
C ASN A 68 2.64 -13.76 15.48
N GLU A 69 3.46 -14.68 14.96
CA GLU A 69 3.29 -15.25 13.63
C GLU A 69 2.02 -16.11 13.48
N ALA A 70 1.46 -16.61 14.61
CA ALA A 70 0.25 -17.42 14.62
C ALA A 70 -1.04 -16.58 14.64
N LEU A 71 -0.93 -15.25 14.71
CA LEU A 71 -2.09 -14.37 14.66
C LEU A 71 -2.87 -14.58 13.35
N SER A 72 -4.18 -14.72 13.44
CA SER A 72 -5.01 -14.89 12.24
C SER A 72 -4.88 -13.69 11.32
N THR A 73 -5.06 -13.90 10.02
CA THR A 73 -5.01 -12.82 9.00
C THR A 73 -5.94 -11.67 9.35
N LYS A 74 -7.16 -11.96 9.81
CA LYS A 74 -8.12 -10.91 10.18
C LYS A 74 -7.66 -10.08 11.37
N GLU A 75 -7.14 -10.73 12.41
CA GLU A 75 -6.62 -10.03 13.59
C GLU A 75 -5.37 -9.19 13.25
N ALA A 76 -4.46 -9.72 12.43
CA ALA A 76 -3.28 -9.00 11.98
C ALA A 76 -3.64 -7.76 11.15
N VAL A 77 -4.58 -7.89 10.21
CA VAL A 77 -5.09 -6.76 9.40
C VAL A 77 -5.80 -5.74 10.29
N ALA A 78 -6.63 -6.18 11.25
CA ALA A 78 -7.29 -5.28 12.17
C ALA A 78 -6.29 -4.48 13.02
N LEU A 79 -5.26 -5.15 13.56
CA LEU A 79 -4.18 -4.49 14.30
C LEU A 79 -3.42 -3.47 13.43
N PHE A 80 -3.15 -3.81 12.17
CA PHE A 80 -2.53 -2.87 11.24
C PHE A 80 -3.39 -1.63 11.01
N CYS A 81 -4.73 -1.79 10.83
CA CYS A 81 -5.65 -0.66 10.69
C CYS A 81 -5.72 0.20 11.97
N VAL A 82 -5.65 -0.42 13.16
CA VAL A 82 -5.51 0.33 14.43
C VAL A 82 -4.27 1.22 14.37
N LYS A 83 -3.13 0.66 13.95
CA LYS A 83 -1.89 1.44 13.81
C LYS A 83 -1.97 2.53 12.74
N MET A 84 -2.69 2.32 11.63
CA MET A 84 -2.95 3.38 10.64
C MET A 84 -3.69 4.56 11.28
N ASN A 85 -4.72 4.29 12.09
CA ASN A 85 -5.50 5.33 12.76
C ASN A 85 -4.68 6.04 13.87
N GLU A 86 -3.87 5.31 14.62
CA GLU A 86 -2.95 5.90 15.61
C GLU A 86 -1.95 6.85 14.94
N GLU A 87 -1.34 6.46 13.81
CA GLU A 87 -0.43 7.32 13.06
C GLU A 87 -1.13 8.55 12.48
N ALA A 88 -2.35 8.40 11.96
CA ALA A 88 -3.14 9.54 11.49
C ALA A 88 -3.41 10.55 12.62
N ALA A 89 -3.81 10.07 13.79
CA ALA A 89 -4.03 10.91 14.96
C ALA A 89 -2.75 11.64 15.41
N LEU A 90 -1.59 10.97 15.41
CA LEU A 90 -0.29 11.58 15.73
C LEU A 90 0.10 12.69 14.75
N LEU A 91 -0.35 12.63 13.50
CA LEU A 91 -0.16 13.68 12.49
C LEU A 91 -1.16 14.83 12.60
N GLY A 92 -2.14 14.72 13.50
CA GLY A 92 -3.23 15.70 13.61
C GLY A 92 -4.36 15.49 12.60
N ALA A 93 -4.40 14.35 11.91
CA ALA A 93 -5.46 13.96 10.97
C ALA A 93 -6.67 13.36 11.73
N GLU A 94 -7.28 14.16 12.59
CA GLU A 94 -8.30 13.73 13.55
C GLU A 94 -9.68 13.46 12.94
N GLN A 95 -9.91 13.93 11.71
CA GLN A 95 -11.16 13.73 10.98
C GLN A 95 -11.02 12.61 9.94
N SER A 96 -10.12 11.64 10.19
CA SER A 96 -9.89 10.49 9.33
C SER A 96 -10.05 9.20 10.08
N ARG A 97 -10.60 8.21 9.40
CA ARG A 97 -10.71 6.83 9.90
C ARG A 97 -10.44 5.84 8.78
N PHE A 98 -9.52 4.92 9.03
CA PHE A 98 -9.16 3.84 8.12
C PHE A 98 -9.77 2.54 8.62
N ALA A 99 -10.79 2.05 7.92
CA ALA A 99 -11.48 0.79 8.24
C ALA A 99 -10.81 -0.44 7.58
N ASN A 100 -10.03 -0.19 6.52
CA ASN A 100 -9.30 -1.23 5.78
C ASN A 100 -7.95 -0.66 5.29
N PRO A 101 -6.99 -1.53 4.87
CA PRO A 101 -5.66 -1.10 4.47
C PRO A 101 -5.57 -0.64 3.01
N ASP A 102 -6.59 -0.88 2.19
CA ASP A 102 -6.54 -0.67 0.74
C ASP A 102 -7.36 0.54 0.25
N GLY A 103 -8.16 1.16 1.13
CA GLY A 103 -8.99 2.30 0.79
C GLY A 103 -10.27 1.94 0.03
N TYR A 104 -10.64 0.65 -0.02
CA TYR A 104 -11.91 0.24 -0.59
C TYR A 104 -13.08 0.81 0.22
N HIS A 105 -14.18 1.15 -0.46
CA HIS A 105 -15.31 1.82 0.18
C HIS A 105 -15.84 1.05 1.41
N HIS A 106 -16.02 1.77 2.50
CA HIS A 106 -16.62 1.30 3.75
C HIS A 106 -17.26 2.50 4.47
N GLU A 107 -18.41 2.31 5.11
CA GLU A 107 -19.14 3.38 5.80
C GLU A 107 -18.29 4.10 6.86
N ASP A 108 -17.42 3.36 7.56
CA ASP A 108 -16.49 3.88 8.55
C ASP A 108 -15.14 4.34 7.97
N HIS A 109 -14.96 4.38 6.65
CA HIS A 109 -13.72 4.82 6.01
C HIS A 109 -13.91 6.22 5.43
N TYR A 110 -13.37 7.21 6.11
CA TYR A 110 -13.52 8.60 5.72
C TYR A 110 -12.27 9.42 6.04
N THR A 111 -12.14 10.56 5.38
CA THR A 111 -11.07 11.53 5.57
C THR A 111 -11.52 12.91 5.13
N THR A 112 -10.68 13.91 5.36
CA THR A 112 -10.83 15.27 4.83
C THR A 112 -9.66 15.61 3.90
N ALA A 113 -9.83 16.62 3.04
CA ALA A 113 -8.73 17.11 2.21
C ALA A 113 -7.53 17.61 3.05
N TYR A 114 -7.81 18.21 4.22
CA TYR A 114 -6.78 18.66 5.13
C TYR A 114 -5.99 17.51 5.76
N ASP A 115 -6.68 16.48 6.23
CA ASP A 115 -6.06 15.31 6.82
C ASP A 115 -5.21 14.56 5.78
N LEU A 116 -5.72 14.42 4.54
CA LEU A 116 -4.94 13.84 3.45
C LEU A 116 -3.70 14.67 3.12
N LEU A 117 -3.74 15.99 3.25
CA LEU A 117 -2.56 16.83 3.10
C LEU A 117 -1.51 16.49 4.17
N LEU A 118 -1.91 16.38 5.46
CA LEU A 118 -1.00 16.03 6.55
C LEU A 118 -0.35 14.66 6.33
N ILE A 119 -1.15 13.65 5.98
CA ILE A 119 -0.67 12.31 5.69
C ILE A 119 0.27 12.30 4.47
N SER A 120 -0.06 13.09 3.44
CA SER A 120 0.76 13.20 2.23
C SER A 120 2.11 13.87 2.51
N LEU A 121 2.13 14.90 3.34
CA LEU A 121 3.36 15.59 3.75
C LEU A 121 4.27 14.63 4.53
N GLU A 122 3.72 13.84 5.45
CA GLU A 122 4.49 12.80 6.16
C GLU A 122 5.01 11.73 5.19
N ALA A 123 4.17 11.23 4.31
CA ALA A 123 4.58 10.24 3.30
C ALA A 123 5.77 10.75 2.46
N LEU A 124 5.77 12.03 2.12
CA LEU A 124 6.85 12.68 1.38
C LEU A 124 8.15 12.86 2.17
N GLN A 125 8.15 12.71 3.49
CA GLN A 125 9.40 12.69 4.27
C GLN A 125 10.17 11.37 4.06
N HIS A 126 9.50 10.30 3.64
CA HIS A 126 10.12 8.99 3.39
C HIS A 126 10.72 8.93 1.97
N PRO A 127 12.06 8.85 1.82
CA PRO A 127 12.71 8.76 0.51
C PRO A 127 12.16 7.63 -0.35
N THR A 128 11.95 6.47 0.25
CA THR A 128 11.37 5.29 -0.42
C THR A 128 10.02 5.56 -1.07
N ILE A 129 9.12 6.26 -0.37
CA ILE A 129 7.80 6.61 -0.92
C ILE A 129 7.94 7.59 -2.09
N ARG A 130 8.80 8.62 -1.95
CA ARG A 130 9.06 9.57 -3.03
C ARG A 130 9.61 8.88 -4.28
N GLU A 131 10.61 8.00 -4.09
CA GLU A 131 11.21 7.23 -5.18
C GLU A 131 10.17 6.36 -5.89
N ILE A 132 9.39 5.58 -5.15
CA ILE A 132 8.38 4.68 -5.73
C ILE A 132 7.32 5.49 -6.47
N CYS A 133 6.78 6.55 -5.88
CA CYS A 133 5.72 7.35 -6.50
C CYS A 133 6.18 8.04 -7.79
N ALA A 134 7.47 8.34 -7.93
CA ALA A 134 8.04 8.95 -9.13
C ALA A 134 8.37 7.93 -10.25
N MET A 135 8.34 6.63 -9.98
CA MET A 135 8.58 5.59 -10.99
C MET A 135 7.42 5.53 -11.98
N THR A 136 7.71 5.45 -13.27
CA THR A 136 6.71 5.14 -14.31
C THR A 136 6.44 3.63 -14.40
N THR A 137 7.44 2.82 -14.06
CA THR A 137 7.35 1.35 -14.05
C THR A 137 8.37 0.76 -13.10
N SER A 138 8.09 -0.40 -12.54
CA SER A 138 9.04 -1.23 -11.80
C SER A 138 8.99 -2.65 -12.30
N THR A 139 10.16 -3.23 -12.62
CA THR A 139 10.32 -4.66 -12.95
C THR A 139 11.20 -5.30 -11.89
N ARG A 140 10.68 -6.36 -11.25
CA ARG A 140 11.35 -7.06 -10.15
C ARG A 140 11.37 -8.57 -10.39
N THR A 141 12.40 -9.22 -9.88
CA THR A 141 12.36 -10.66 -9.61
C THR A 141 12.04 -10.83 -8.13
N LEU A 142 10.91 -11.44 -7.83
CA LEU A 142 10.47 -11.67 -6.45
C LEU A 142 11.43 -12.64 -5.75
N VAL A 143 11.44 -12.62 -4.41
CA VAL A 143 12.26 -13.55 -3.60
C VAL A 143 11.94 -15.02 -3.95
N SER A 144 10.69 -15.31 -4.30
CA SER A 144 10.22 -16.61 -4.76
C SER A 144 10.52 -16.91 -6.24
N GLY A 145 11.25 -16.03 -6.94
CA GLY A 145 11.79 -16.25 -8.29
C GLY A 145 10.93 -15.73 -9.45
N GLN A 146 9.68 -15.35 -9.24
CA GLN A 146 8.81 -14.85 -10.33
C GLN A 146 9.24 -13.44 -10.77
N LYS A 147 9.25 -13.20 -12.08
CA LYS A 147 9.44 -11.87 -12.64
C LYS A 147 8.10 -11.17 -12.77
N VAL A 148 8.01 -9.96 -12.25
CA VAL A 148 6.82 -9.11 -12.27
C VAL A 148 7.14 -7.72 -12.80
N THR A 149 6.16 -7.05 -13.40
CA THR A 149 6.26 -5.66 -13.85
C THR A 149 4.99 -4.92 -13.44
N TRP A 150 5.16 -3.79 -12.77
CA TRP A 150 4.08 -2.89 -12.36
C TRP A 150 4.28 -1.53 -13.04
N ASN A 151 3.27 -1.09 -13.78
CA ASN A 151 3.26 0.23 -14.43
C ASN A 151 2.45 1.20 -13.56
N ASN A 152 2.99 2.40 -13.36
CA ASN A 152 2.31 3.40 -12.55
C ASN A 152 1.01 3.87 -13.24
N ASN A 153 -0.08 3.86 -12.50
CA ASN A 153 -1.40 4.30 -12.98
C ASN A 153 -1.51 5.84 -13.08
N ASN A 154 -0.55 6.59 -12.54
CA ASN A 154 -0.56 8.04 -12.60
C ASN A 154 -0.18 8.53 -14.01
N GLN A 155 -1.18 8.94 -14.77
CA GLN A 155 -1.01 9.37 -16.16
C GLN A 155 -0.22 10.69 -16.29
N LEU A 156 -0.11 11.49 -15.22
CA LEU A 156 0.68 12.71 -15.22
C LEU A 156 2.19 12.43 -15.36
N LEU A 157 2.64 11.21 -14.98
CA LEU A 157 4.04 10.77 -15.10
C LEU A 157 4.36 10.16 -16.48
N GLN A 158 3.36 9.77 -17.26
CA GLN A 158 3.53 9.01 -18.50
C GLN A 158 3.73 9.96 -19.68
N GLN A 159 4.96 10.08 -20.20
CA GLN A 159 5.30 10.99 -21.30
C GLN A 159 4.42 10.86 -22.55
N LYS A 160 3.84 9.69 -22.80
CA LYS A 160 2.94 9.43 -23.93
C LYS A 160 1.48 9.70 -23.60
N SER A 161 1.14 10.04 -22.36
CA SER A 161 -0.22 10.38 -21.95
C SER A 161 -0.60 11.79 -22.39
N LEU A 162 -1.85 11.99 -22.73
CA LEU A 162 -2.42 13.33 -22.96
C LEU A 162 -2.40 14.20 -21.70
N TYR A 163 -2.28 13.58 -20.53
CA TYR A 163 -2.24 14.24 -19.22
C TYR A 163 -0.84 14.45 -18.67
N TYR A 164 0.21 14.10 -19.46
CA TYR A 164 1.58 14.26 -19.00
C TYR A 164 1.87 15.71 -18.59
N TYR A 165 2.43 15.88 -17.40
CA TYR A 165 2.85 17.18 -16.90
C TYR A 165 4.30 17.13 -16.40
N PRO A 166 5.23 17.87 -17.03
CA PRO A 166 6.64 17.88 -16.64
C PRO A 166 6.81 18.34 -15.19
N GLY A 167 7.66 17.63 -14.43
CA GLY A 167 7.97 17.97 -13.04
C GLY A 167 7.07 17.30 -11.99
N VAL A 168 5.99 16.60 -12.38
CA VAL A 168 5.22 15.77 -11.46
C VAL A 168 6.04 14.57 -11.00
N THR A 169 6.08 14.32 -9.68
CA THR A 169 6.82 13.22 -9.04
C THR A 169 5.95 12.30 -8.17
N GLY A 170 4.63 12.43 -8.25
CA GLY A 170 3.69 11.62 -7.47
C GLY A 170 2.35 12.33 -7.27
N LEU A 171 1.55 11.98 -6.24
CA LEU A 171 1.77 10.87 -5.32
C LEU A 171 1.05 9.61 -5.79
N LYS A 172 -0.17 9.43 -5.29
CA LYS A 172 -1.00 8.25 -5.55
C LYS A 172 -2.30 8.67 -6.20
N SER A 173 -2.63 8.07 -7.33
CA SER A 173 -3.95 8.22 -7.95
C SER A 173 -5.01 7.43 -7.18
N GLY A 174 -6.26 7.90 -7.24
CA GLY A 174 -7.42 7.19 -6.71
C GLY A 174 -8.55 7.18 -7.72
N PHE A 175 -9.44 6.21 -7.58
CA PHE A 175 -10.69 6.12 -8.31
C PHE A 175 -11.79 5.69 -7.35
N THR A 176 -12.93 6.33 -7.44
CA THR A 176 -14.16 5.93 -6.75
C THR A 176 -15.30 5.93 -7.75
N SER A 177 -16.17 4.94 -7.66
CA SER A 177 -17.40 4.85 -8.45
C SER A 177 -18.47 5.79 -7.95
#